data_96f5af34b68fc22a1f456aa741b7891a
#
_entry.id   96f5af34b68fc22a1f456aa741b7891a
#
_cell.length_a   1.000
_cell.length_b   1.000
_cell.length_c   1.000
_cell.angle_alpha   90.00
_cell.angle_beta   90.00
_cell.angle_gamma   90.00
#
_symmetry.space_group_name_H-M   'P 1'
#
loop_
_entity.id
_entity.type
_entity.pdbx_description
1 polymer ?
#
loop_
_entity_poly.entity_id
_entity_poly.type
_entity_poly.pdbx_seq_one_letter_code
_entity_poly.pdbx_strand_id
1 'polypeptide(L)'
;MKVTRFYTGEDDRSHFEDLELPLAATPGRLGTRSDSFEVTGMLFRESNADAHFIELHPAPRRQLILCLSGEVEVELGDGEKRRFKAGDVYLADDLTGEGHRHREIAGPVRHAWVFLPDDFDLDAWRA
;
A
#
# COMPACT_ATOMS: atom_id res chain seq x y z
N MET A 1 -1.30 4.23 -13.15
CA MET A 1 -2.07 4.38 -11.90
C MET A 1 -1.11 4.57 -10.74
N LYS A 2 -1.33 5.59 -9.97
CA LYS A 2 -0.44 5.90 -8.84
C LYS A 2 -0.56 4.84 -7.74
N VAL A 3 0.60 4.39 -7.22
CA VAL A 3 0.68 3.54 -6.04
C VAL A 3 1.70 4.18 -5.09
N THR A 4 1.26 4.51 -3.89
CA THR A 4 2.18 5.02 -2.86
C THR A 4 2.82 3.84 -2.16
N ARG A 5 4.15 3.83 -2.10
CA ARG A 5 4.92 2.80 -1.39
C ARG A 5 5.56 3.41 -0.16
N PHE A 6 5.61 2.66 0.93
CA PHE A 6 6.53 2.99 2.01
C PHE A 6 7.45 1.80 2.25
N TYR A 7 8.73 2.10 2.35
CA TYR A 7 9.79 1.11 2.35
C TYR A 7 10.87 1.48 3.36
N THR A 8 11.66 0.51 3.78
CA THR A 8 12.77 0.74 4.70
C THR A 8 13.98 1.26 3.95
N GLY A 9 14.45 2.44 4.31
CA GLY A 9 15.67 3.03 3.76
C GLY A 9 16.93 2.52 4.47
N GLU A 10 18.08 3.01 4.01
CA GLU A 10 19.39 2.65 4.59
C GLU A 10 19.55 3.12 6.03
N ASP A 11 18.74 4.09 6.45
CA ASP A 11 18.70 4.64 7.82
C ASP A 11 17.83 3.82 8.77
N ASP A 12 17.34 2.66 8.37
CA ASP A 12 16.39 1.81 9.11
C ASP A 12 15.04 2.49 9.38
N ARG A 13 14.72 3.53 8.64
CA ARG A 13 13.45 4.24 8.74
C ARG A 13 12.62 4.03 7.49
N SER A 14 11.31 4.10 7.64
CA SER A 14 10.40 4.02 6.51
C SER A 14 10.31 5.36 5.79
N HIS A 15 10.20 5.30 4.46
CA HIS A 15 10.09 6.47 3.58
C HIS A 15 8.97 6.23 2.58
N PHE A 16 8.28 7.31 2.18
CA PHE A 16 7.30 7.24 1.10
C PHE A 16 7.97 7.39 -0.26
N GLU A 17 7.44 6.69 -1.23
CA GLU A 17 7.84 6.76 -2.63
C GLU A 17 6.58 6.66 -3.48
N ASP A 18 6.48 7.49 -4.52
CA ASP A 18 5.37 7.39 -5.46
C ASP A 18 5.79 6.54 -6.64
N LEU A 19 5.00 5.49 -6.89
CA LEU A 19 5.18 4.59 -8.02
C LEU A 19 4.07 4.82 -9.03
N GLU A 20 4.35 4.50 -10.28
CA GLU A 20 3.38 4.57 -11.36
C GLU A 20 3.21 3.18 -11.97
N LEU A 21 2.09 2.54 -11.67
CA LEU A 21 1.75 1.25 -12.26
C LEU A 21 1.33 1.50 -13.72
N PRO A 22 2.08 0.96 -14.69
CA PRO A 22 1.78 1.22 -16.10
C PRO A 22 0.44 0.64 -16.51
N LEU A 23 -0.37 1.46 -17.18
CA LEU A 23 -1.63 1.03 -17.78
C LEU A 23 -1.57 1.34 -19.26
N ALA A 24 -2.03 0.41 -20.09
CA ALA A 24 -2.04 0.57 -21.53
C ALA A 24 -3.36 0.09 -22.12
N ALA A 25 -3.76 0.70 -23.24
CA ALA A 25 -4.91 0.27 -24.00
C ALA A 25 -4.62 -1.06 -24.69
N THR A 26 -5.62 -1.93 -24.73
CA THR A 26 -5.56 -3.21 -25.44
C THR A 26 -6.60 -3.20 -26.53
N PRO A 27 -6.25 -3.50 -27.80
CA PRO A 27 -7.24 -3.54 -28.89
C PRO A 27 -8.43 -4.43 -28.55
N GLY A 28 -9.64 -3.93 -28.83
CA GLY A 28 -10.87 -4.67 -28.56
C GLY A 28 -11.32 -4.69 -27.11
N ARG A 29 -10.66 -3.93 -26.22
CA ARG A 29 -11.01 -3.86 -24.80
C ARG A 29 -11.29 -2.41 -24.40
N LEU A 30 -12.17 -2.24 -23.41
CA LEU A 30 -12.47 -0.92 -22.86
C LEU A 30 -11.38 -0.49 -21.89
N GLY A 31 -11.04 0.80 -21.93
CA GLY A 31 -10.12 1.42 -20.98
C GLY A 31 -8.68 0.94 -21.11
N THR A 32 -7.93 1.13 -20.04
CA THR A 32 -6.53 0.72 -19.97
C THR A 32 -6.35 -0.29 -18.82
N ARG A 33 -5.34 -1.10 -18.93
CA ARG A 33 -5.04 -2.13 -17.91
C ARG A 33 -3.54 -2.32 -17.76
N SER A 34 -3.14 -2.81 -16.60
CA SER A 34 -1.78 -3.27 -16.40
C SER A 34 -1.58 -4.65 -16.98
N ASP A 35 -0.32 -5.07 -17.11
CA ASP A 35 -0.03 -6.49 -17.26
C ASP A 35 -0.49 -7.22 -15.99
N SER A 36 -0.85 -8.48 -16.14
CA SER A 36 -1.13 -9.31 -14.97
C SER A 36 0.19 -9.65 -14.27
N PHE A 37 0.13 -9.80 -12.95
CA PHE A 37 1.30 -10.21 -12.18
C PHE A 37 0.89 -11.24 -11.15
N GLU A 38 1.86 -12.06 -10.73
CA GLU A 38 1.62 -13.11 -9.76
C GLU A 38 1.54 -12.54 -8.36
N VAL A 39 0.65 -13.12 -7.56
CA VAL A 39 0.50 -12.79 -6.14
C VAL A 39 0.52 -14.10 -5.34
N THR A 40 0.94 -14.03 -4.08
CA THR A 40 1.05 -15.23 -3.24
C THR A 40 -0.17 -15.44 -2.36
N GLY A 41 -1.04 -14.47 -2.25
CA GLY A 41 -2.25 -14.61 -1.46
C GLY A 41 -3.01 -13.31 -1.37
N MET A 42 -4.18 -13.36 -0.74
CA MET A 42 -5.02 -12.20 -0.55
C MET A 42 -5.96 -12.43 0.63
N LEU A 43 -6.31 -11.35 1.32
CA LEU A 43 -7.35 -11.37 2.33
C LEU A 43 -8.17 -10.08 2.29
N PHE A 44 -9.34 -10.11 2.88
CA PHE A 44 -10.15 -8.91 3.10
C PHE A 44 -10.17 -8.56 4.57
N ARG A 45 -10.20 -7.28 4.86
CA ARG A 45 -10.25 -6.76 6.21
C ARG A 45 -11.34 -5.71 6.32
N GLU A 46 -12.10 -5.76 7.40
CA GLU A 46 -13.07 -4.72 7.77
C GLU A 46 -12.82 -4.27 9.19
N SER A 47 -13.00 -2.97 9.44
CA SER A 47 -13.07 -2.47 10.80
C SER A 47 -13.86 -1.17 10.83
N ASN A 48 -14.40 -0.85 12.03
CA ASN A 48 -15.03 0.44 12.25
C ASN A 48 -13.97 1.49 12.58
N ALA A 49 -14.31 2.75 12.37
CA ALA A 49 -13.44 3.86 12.75
C ALA A 49 -13.07 3.78 14.23
N ASP A 50 -12.04 4.49 14.62
CA ASP A 50 -11.41 4.58 15.94
C ASP A 50 -10.35 3.53 16.23
N ALA A 51 -10.16 2.54 15.36
CA ALA A 51 -9.04 1.62 15.50
C ALA A 51 -7.74 2.32 15.09
N HIS A 52 -6.70 2.14 15.89
CA HIS A 52 -5.38 2.67 15.56
C HIS A 52 -4.30 1.80 16.17
N PHE A 53 -3.19 1.73 15.47
CA PHE A 53 -1.98 1.07 15.95
C PHE A 53 -0.97 2.17 16.24
N ILE A 54 -0.77 2.47 17.51
CA ILE A 54 0.01 3.64 17.95
C ILE A 54 1.51 3.40 17.98
N GLU A 55 1.96 2.14 17.96
CA GLU A 55 3.37 1.81 17.93
C GLU A 55 3.86 1.65 16.51
N LEU A 56 5.08 2.14 16.24
CA LEU A 56 5.72 1.88 14.97
C LEU A 56 6.04 0.39 14.84
N HIS A 57 5.77 -0.18 13.67
CA HIS A 57 6.05 -1.58 13.37
C HIS A 57 6.29 -1.77 11.88
N PRO A 58 7.19 -2.69 11.50
CA PRO A 58 7.38 -3.00 10.09
C PRO A 58 6.23 -3.84 9.53
N ALA A 59 6.07 -3.85 8.22
CA ALA A 59 5.12 -4.71 7.56
C ALA A 59 5.59 -6.17 7.66
N PRO A 60 4.67 -7.13 7.91
CA PRO A 60 5.07 -8.54 8.03
C PRO A 60 5.46 -9.16 6.68
N ARG A 61 5.04 -8.57 5.58
CA ARG A 61 5.31 -9.02 4.21
C ARG A 61 4.98 -7.89 3.26
N ARG A 62 5.38 -8.02 1.98
CA ARG A 62 5.02 -7.03 0.95
C ARG A 62 3.53 -7.12 0.69
N GLN A 63 2.80 -6.07 0.99
CA GLN A 63 1.35 -6.04 0.90
C GLN A 63 0.87 -4.86 0.07
N LEU A 64 0.20 -5.17 -1.04
CA LEU A 64 -0.51 -4.18 -1.83
C LEU A 64 -1.90 -4.02 -1.23
N ILE A 65 -2.23 -2.82 -0.78
CA ILE A 65 -3.48 -2.54 -0.07
C ILE A 65 -4.43 -1.80 -1.01
N LEU A 66 -5.59 -2.39 -1.26
CA LEU A 66 -6.65 -1.80 -2.07
C LEU A 66 -7.69 -1.22 -1.13
N CYS A 67 -7.86 0.10 -1.15
CA CYS A 67 -8.81 0.78 -0.28
C CYS A 67 -10.21 0.75 -0.92
N LEU A 68 -11.14 0.05 -0.29
CA LEU A 68 -12.50 -0.13 -0.80
C LEU A 68 -13.49 0.82 -0.15
N SER A 69 -13.32 1.13 1.14
CA SER A 69 -14.14 2.11 1.85
C SER A 69 -13.39 2.68 3.04
N GLY A 70 -13.85 3.82 3.53
CA GLY A 70 -13.26 4.48 4.68
C GLY A 70 -11.98 5.25 4.33
N GLU A 71 -11.32 5.72 5.38
CA GLU A 71 -10.08 6.48 5.24
C GLU A 71 -9.11 6.10 6.36
N VAL A 72 -7.84 5.92 6.01
CA VAL A 72 -6.76 5.61 6.96
C VAL A 72 -5.62 6.59 6.77
N GLU A 73 -4.80 6.74 7.81
CA GLU A 73 -3.59 7.54 7.79
C GLU A 73 -2.41 6.66 8.17
N VAL A 74 -1.37 6.68 7.36
CA VAL A 74 -0.11 6.01 7.64
C VAL A 74 0.90 7.08 8.04
N GLU A 75 1.53 6.89 9.20
CA GLU A 75 2.54 7.80 9.73
C GLU A 75 3.87 7.08 9.85
N LEU A 76 4.94 7.72 9.39
CA LEU A 76 6.31 7.23 9.48
C LEU A 76 6.98 7.78 10.74
N GLY A 77 8.13 7.21 11.09
CA GLY A 77 8.84 7.56 12.31
C GLY A 77 9.33 9.01 12.38
N ASP A 78 9.52 9.67 11.24
CA ASP A 78 9.89 11.08 11.17
C ASP A 78 8.69 12.04 11.27
N GLY A 79 7.47 11.49 11.40
CA GLY A 79 6.24 12.27 11.48
C GLY A 79 5.57 12.53 10.15
N GLU A 80 6.17 12.11 9.02
CA GLU A 80 5.53 12.24 7.72
C GLU A 80 4.30 11.35 7.66
N LYS A 81 3.19 11.88 7.11
CA LYS A 81 1.90 11.22 7.07
C LYS A 81 1.30 11.28 5.68
N ARG A 82 0.59 10.23 5.29
CA ARG A 82 -0.26 10.24 4.11
C ARG A 82 -1.58 9.55 4.41
N ARG A 83 -2.65 10.05 3.81
CA ARG A 83 -3.99 9.49 3.96
C ARG A 83 -4.39 8.75 2.69
N PHE A 84 -5.12 7.66 2.90
CA PHE A 84 -5.62 6.80 1.83
C PHE A 84 -7.10 6.56 2.04
N LYS A 85 -7.88 6.77 0.99
CA LYS A 85 -9.34 6.65 0.99
C LYS A 85 -9.78 5.68 -0.10
N ALA A 86 -11.08 5.44 -0.18
CA ALA A 86 -11.66 4.55 -1.20
C ALA A 86 -11.11 4.89 -2.60
N GLY A 87 -10.65 3.87 -3.31
CA GLY A 87 -10.04 3.99 -4.62
C GLY A 87 -8.52 4.12 -4.63
N ASP A 88 -7.91 4.43 -3.49
CA ASP A 88 -6.46 4.52 -3.39
C ASP A 88 -5.82 3.14 -3.25
N VAL A 89 -4.58 3.03 -3.73
CA VAL A 89 -3.77 1.82 -3.61
C VAL A 89 -2.42 2.21 -3.03
N TYR A 90 -1.98 1.47 -2.01
CA TYR A 90 -0.65 1.67 -1.45
C TYR A 90 0.06 0.34 -1.20
N LEU A 91 1.37 0.39 -1.15
CA LEU A 91 2.23 -0.79 -0.96
C LEU A 91 2.99 -0.66 0.35
N ALA A 92 2.68 -1.54 1.29
CA ALA A 92 3.41 -1.66 2.55
C ALA A 92 4.60 -2.58 2.31
N ASP A 93 5.80 -1.99 2.30
CA ASP A 93 7.04 -2.67 1.91
C ASP A 93 8.20 -2.37 2.88
N ASP A 94 7.88 -1.83 4.05
CA ASP A 94 8.86 -1.57 5.10
C ASP A 94 9.02 -2.79 6.01
N LEU A 95 9.75 -3.78 5.50
CA LEU A 95 9.84 -5.11 6.10
C LEU A 95 10.78 -5.19 7.30
N THR A 96 11.57 -4.16 7.54
CA THR A 96 12.58 -4.10 8.60
C THR A 96 12.58 -2.71 9.23
N GLY A 97 13.38 -2.54 10.28
CA GLY A 97 13.61 -1.24 10.86
C GLY A 97 12.47 -0.74 11.72
N GLU A 98 12.33 0.58 11.77
CA GLU A 98 11.40 1.27 12.66
C GLU A 98 9.95 1.05 12.26
N GLY A 99 9.68 1.01 10.95
CA GLY A 99 8.34 0.78 10.44
C GLY A 99 7.45 2.01 10.43
N HIS A 100 6.15 1.75 10.45
CA HIS A 100 5.10 2.77 10.36
C HIS A 100 4.05 2.50 11.42
N ARG A 101 3.16 3.48 11.60
CA ARG A 101 1.93 3.28 12.39
C ARG A 101 0.73 3.73 11.56
N HIS A 102 -0.42 3.25 11.93
CA HIS A 102 -1.61 3.39 11.13
C HIS A 102 -2.79 3.77 12.03
N ARG A 103 -3.60 4.68 11.54
CA ARG A 103 -4.79 5.16 12.25
C ARG A 103 -5.96 5.19 11.28
N GLU A 104 -7.12 4.75 11.74
CA GLU A 104 -8.35 4.84 10.98
C GLU A 104 -9.01 6.20 11.23
N ILE A 105 -9.27 6.94 10.14
CA ILE A 105 -9.80 8.31 10.19
C ILE A 105 -11.32 8.28 10.08
N ALA A 106 -11.85 7.50 9.15
CA ALA A 106 -13.29 7.40 8.92
C ALA A 106 -13.65 5.98 8.51
N GLY A 107 -14.65 5.41 9.14
CA GLY A 107 -15.11 4.06 8.84
C GLY A 107 -16.50 4.02 8.26
N PRO A 108 -16.97 2.81 7.91
CA PRO A 108 -16.23 1.57 8.04
C PRO A 108 -15.06 1.49 7.06
N VAL A 109 -13.94 0.95 7.52
CA VAL A 109 -12.77 0.71 6.68
C VAL A 109 -12.86 -0.69 6.13
N ARG A 110 -12.73 -0.81 4.81
CA ARG A 110 -12.73 -2.10 4.12
C ARG A 110 -11.58 -2.10 3.15
N HIS A 111 -10.67 -3.05 3.30
CA HIS A 111 -9.48 -3.20 2.47
C HIS A 111 -9.38 -4.60 1.89
N ALA A 112 -8.80 -4.72 0.72
CA ALA A 112 -8.26 -5.98 0.21
C ALA A 112 -6.74 -5.91 0.31
N TRP A 113 -6.12 -6.91 0.93
CA TRP A 113 -4.67 -7.01 1.07
C TRP A 113 -4.18 -8.09 0.12
N VAL A 114 -3.29 -7.71 -0.79
CA VAL A 114 -2.74 -8.61 -1.81
C VAL A 114 -1.25 -8.79 -1.52
N PHE A 115 -0.81 -10.04 -1.34
CA PHE A 115 0.57 -10.33 -0.98
C PHE A 115 1.41 -10.51 -2.23
N LEU A 116 2.47 -9.73 -2.34
CA LEU A 116 3.40 -9.83 -3.47
C LEU A 116 4.54 -10.79 -3.13
N PRO A 117 5.07 -11.53 -4.13
CA PRO A 117 6.27 -12.32 -3.93
C PRO A 117 7.45 -11.45 -3.47
N ASP A 118 8.37 -12.03 -2.70
CA ASP A 118 9.55 -11.32 -2.23
C ASP A 118 10.42 -10.81 -3.37
N ASP A 119 10.44 -11.51 -4.49
CA ASP A 119 11.22 -11.17 -5.67
C ASP A 119 10.45 -10.34 -6.69
N PHE A 120 9.28 -9.79 -6.33
CA PHE A 120 8.51 -8.95 -7.22
C PHE A 120 9.33 -7.73 -7.66
N ASP A 121 9.45 -7.55 -8.97
CA ASP A 121 10.24 -6.45 -9.53
C ASP A 121 9.40 -5.18 -9.65
N LEU A 122 9.75 -4.18 -8.84
CA LEU A 122 9.08 -2.88 -8.84
C LEU A 122 9.65 -1.90 -9.87
N ASP A 123 10.74 -2.25 -10.56
CA ASP A 123 11.40 -1.31 -11.45
C ASP A 123 10.50 -0.85 -12.58
N ALA A 124 9.60 -1.71 -13.04
CA ALA A 124 8.63 -1.34 -14.08
C ALA A 124 7.63 -0.27 -13.60
N TRP A 125 7.48 -0.09 -12.28
CA TRP A 125 6.57 0.91 -11.70
C TRP A 125 7.29 2.22 -11.37
N ARG A 126 8.58 2.30 -11.60
CA ARG A 126 9.38 3.52 -11.46
C ARG A 126 9.46 4.21 -12.80
N ALA A 127 8.95 5.42 -12.84
CA ALA A 127 8.99 6.22 -14.05
C ALA A 127 10.37 6.83 -14.27
#